data_97444b092a4c78e151a7474b47274d07
#
_entry.id   97444b092a4c78e151a7474b47274d07
#
_cell.length_a   1.000
_cell.length_b   1.000
_cell.length_c   1.000
_cell.angle_alpha   90.00
_cell.angle_beta   90.00
_cell.angle_gamma   90.00
#
_symmetry.space_group_name_H-M   'P 1'
#
loop_
_entity.id
_entity.type
_entity.pdbx_description
1 polymer ?
#
loop_
_entity_poly.entity_id
_entity_poly.type
_entity_poly.pdbx_seq_one_letter_code
_entity_poly.pdbx_strand_id
1 'polypeptide(L)'
;MNKNNVLPRLDYLLAFESAAVNNSFAGASKALNISETAISRKVRLLELHYKIILFNRGHRSIHLTPRGQRFFDDILPLLDQLRALSQNLLEATLNNAVTIAATNSVAGLYLMPKLPRFNALYEPVNINLLSSDDDDECLAEDVDLTILRGNGHWSGYSAELLFGETIFPVCSPEFLCKNP
;
A
#
# COMPACT_ATOMS: atom_id res chain seq x y z
N MET A 1 9.73 -18.60 -26.22
CA MET A 1 8.45 -18.80 -25.51
C MET A 1 7.99 -17.45 -24.97
N ASN A 2 6.82 -17.01 -25.39
CA ASN A 2 6.31 -15.69 -25.00
C ASN A 2 5.91 -15.74 -23.52
N LYS A 3 6.55 -14.97 -22.63
CA LYS A 3 6.29 -14.95 -21.18
C LYS A 3 4.81 -14.66 -20.82
N ASN A 4 4.07 -14.03 -21.74
CA ASN A 4 2.66 -13.68 -21.55
C ASN A 4 1.68 -14.87 -21.62
N ASN A 5 2.12 -16.08 -22.01
CA ASN A 5 1.25 -17.23 -22.16
C ASN A 5 1.33 -18.25 -21.00
N VAL A 6 2.09 -17.92 -19.94
CA VAL A 6 2.26 -18.79 -18.76
C VAL A 6 1.20 -18.50 -17.70
N LEU A 7 0.77 -17.23 -17.60
CA LEU A 7 -0.22 -16.82 -16.61
C LEU A 7 -1.64 -16.89 -17.18
N PRO A 8 -2.60 -17.44 -16.45
CA PRO A 8 -4.01 -17.39 -16.82
C PRO A 8 -4.54 -15.98 -16.58
N ARG A 9 -5.73 -15.71 -17.08
CA ARG A 9 -6.43 -14.46 -16.76
C ARG A 9 -6.82 -14.42 -15.28
N LEU A 10 -6.69 -13.25 -14.67
CA LEU A 10 -7.01 -13.05 -13.26
C LEU A 10 -8.47 -13.44 -12.95
N ASP A 11 -9.40 -13.13 -13.84
CA ASP A 11 -10.82 -13.44 -13.67
C ASP A 11 -11.12 -14.95 -13.66
N TYR A 12 -10.22 -15.80 -14.18
CA TYR A 12 -10.32 -17.25 -14.05
C TYR A 12 -9.88 -17.73 -12.66
N LEU A 13 -8.83 -17.11 -12.12
CA LEU A 13 -8.33 -17.38 -10.76
C LEU A 13 -9.36 -16.96 -9.71
N LEU A 14 -9.96 -15.79 -9.85
CA LEU A 14 -11.00 -15.31 -8.93
C LEU A 14 -12.26 -16.19 -8.98
N ALA A 15 -12.67 -16.66 -10.17
CA ALA A 15 -13.78 -17.59 -10.30
C ALA A 15 -13.48 -18.95 -9.65
N PHE A 16 -12.26 -19.46 -9.81
CA PHE A 16 -11.81 -20.68 -9.17
C PHE A 16 -11.79 -20.56 -7.64
N GLU A 17 -11.17 -19.52 -7.11
CA GLU A 17 -11.13 -19.23 -5.68
C GLU A 17 -12.53 -19.15 -5.08
N SER A 18 -13.41 -18.35 -5.68
CA SER A 18 -14.78 -18.18 -5.20
C SER A 18 -15.56 -19.50 -5.23
N ALA A 19 -15.37 -20.32 -6.27
CA ALA A 19 -15.99 -21.64 -6.37
C ALA A 19 -15.45 -22.62 -5.31
N ALA A 20 -14.16 -22.55 -4.98
CA ALA A 20 -13.54 -23.36 -3.96
C ALA A 20 -14.02 -22.99 -2.55
N VAL A 21 -14.02 -21.70 -2.22
CA VAL A 21 -14.49 -21.21 -0.92
C VAL A 21 -15.96 -21.54 -0.68
N ASN A 22 -16.81 -21.37 -1.69
CA ASN A 22 -18.26 -21.63 -1.56
C ASN A 22 -18.64 -23.11 -1.78
N ASN A 23 -17.71 -23.97 -2.19
CA ASN A 23 -17.99 -25.35 -2.60
C ASN A 23 -19.18 -25.49 -3.59
N SER A 24 -19.42 -24.42 -4.39
CA SER A 24 -20.60 -24.28 -5.23
C SER A 24 -20.39 -23.22 -6.31
N PHE A 25 -20.72 -23.54 -7.55
CA PHE A 25 -20.75 -22.55 -8.63
C PHE A 25 -21.87 -21.52 -8.44
N ALA A 26 -23.02 -21.95 -7.89
CA ALA A 26 -24.10 -21.04 -7.54
C ALA A 26 -23.74 -20.09 -6.41
N GLY A 27 -22.99 -20.55 -5.39
CA GLY A 27 -22.43 -19.72 -4.33
C GLY A 27 -21.45 -18.69 -4.89
N ALA A 28 -20.50 -19.12 -5.72
CA ALA A 28 -19.54 -18.27 -6.40
C ALA A 28 -20.20 -17.22 -7.32
N SER A 29 -21.27 -17.61 -8.01
CA SER A 29 -22.06 -16.73 -8.85
C SER A 29 -22.64 -15.55 -8.07
N LYS A 30 -23.18 -15.80 -6.88
CA LYS A 30 -23.67 -14.75 -5.97
C LYS A 30 -22.55 -13.87 -5.45
N ALA A 31 -21.45 -14.47 -5.02
CA ALA A 31 -20.30 -13.74 -4.46
C ALA A 31 -19.63 -12.81 -5.47
N LEU A 32 -19.54 -13.20 -6.75
CA LEU A 32 -18.91 -12.41 -7.82
C LEU A 32 -19.91 -11.63 -8.69
N ASN A 33 -21.19 -11.73 -8.40
CA ASN A 33 -22.28 -11.07 -9.15
C ASN A 33 -22.23 -11.33 -10.68
N ILE A 34 -21.97 -12.61 -11.06
CA ILE A 34 -21.99 -13.08 -12.45
C ILE A 34 -22.74 -14.41 -12.53
N SER A 35 -23.18 -14.82 -13.72
CA SER A 35 -23.96 -16.05 -13.87
C SER A 35 -23.15 -17.30 -13.51
N GLU A 36 -23.84 -18.35 -13.03
CA GLU A 36 -23.24 -19.64 -12.73
C GLU A 36 -22.55 -20.28 -13.95
N THR A 37 -23.15 -20.10 -15.13
CA THR A 37 -22.54 -20.52 -16.40
C THR A 37 -21.24 -19.81 -16.70
N ALA A 38 -21.12 -18.52 -16.34
CA ALA A 38 -19.89 -17.76 -16.48
C ALA A 38 -18.80 -18.27 -15.53
N ILE A 39 -19.15 -18.54 -14.26
CA ILE A 39 -18.20 -19.15 -13.29
C ILE A 39 -17.71 -20.48 -13.83
N SER A 40 -18.62 -21.42 -14.19
CA SER A 40 -18.25 -22.73 -14.70
C SER A 40 -17.35 -22.66 -15.95
N ARG A 41 -17.66 -21.69 -16.85
CA ARG A 41 -16.84 -21.46 -18.05
C ARG A 41 -15.43 -20.96 -17.70
N LYS A 42 -15.30 -20.01 -16.78
CA LYS A 42 -14.00 -19.46 -16.34
C LYS A 42 -13.13 -20.52 -15.68
N VAL A 43 -13.71 -21.33 -14.79
CA VAL A 43 -13.02 -22.47 -14.14
C VAL A 43 -12.57 -23.48 -15.19
N ARG A 44 -13.44 -23.83 -16.16
CA ARG A 44 -13.06 -24.75 -17.25
C ARG A 44 -11.90 -24.21 -18.09
N LEU A 45 -11.88 -22.89 -18.36
CA LEU A 45 -10.78 -22.25 -19.10
C LEU A 45 -9.47 -22.29 -18.31
N LEU A 46 -9.52 -22.15 -16.98
CA LEU A 46 -8.37 -22.34 -16.12
C LEU A 46 -7.86 -23.78 -16.14
N GLU A 47 -8.76 -24.77 -16.02
CA GLU A 47 -8.44 -26.19 -16.13
C GLU A 47 -7.78 -26.53 -17.48
N LEU A 48 -8.28 -25.94 -18.57
CA LEU A 48 -7.70 -26.09 -19.91
C LEU A 48 -6.33 -25.43 -20.03
N HIS A 49 -6.14 -24.25 -19.42
CA HIS A 49 -4.86 -23.54 -19.46
C HIS A 49 -3.74 -24.37 -18.85
N TYR A 50 -3.98 -24.96 -17.67
CA TYR A 50 -3.00 -25.80 -16.98
C TYR A 50 -3.05 -27.27 -17.36
N LYS A 51 -4.05 -27.69 -18.15
CA LYS A 51 -4.32 -29.10 -18.53
C LYS A 51 -4.49 -30.01 -17.30
N ILE A 52 -5.16 -29.50 -16.27
CA ILE A 52 -5.47 -30.25 -15.02
C ILE A 52 -6.94 -30.07 -14.66
N ILE A 53 -7.51 -31.06 -14.00
CA ILE A 53 -8.84 -30.98 -13.42
C ILE A 53 -8.69 -30.49 -11.98
N LEU A 54 -9.35 -29.36 -11.67
CA LEU A 54 -9.30 -28.73 -10.37
C LEU A 54 -10.49 -29.12 -9.49
N PHE A 55 -11.66 -29.38 -10.09
CA PHE A 55 -12.86 -29.80 -9.38
C PHE A 55 -13.39 -31.16 -9.82
N ASN A 56 -13.78 -31.95 -8.83
CA ASN A 56 -14.70 -33.08 -9.02
C ASN A 56 -16.13 -32.55 -9.05
N ARG A 57 -16.87 -32.79 -10.11
CA ARG A 57 -18.25 -32.33 -10.30
C ARG A 57 -19.22 -33.46 -9.89
N GLY A 58 -19.82 -33.32 -8.71
CA GLY A 58 -20.92 -34.18 -8.26
C GLY A 58 -22.29 -33.63 -8.66
N HIS A 59 -23.35 -34.38 -8.38
CA HIS A 59 -24.73 -34.02 -8.75
C HIS A 59 -25.26 -32.77 -8.04
N ARG A 60 -24.73 -32.40 -6.86
CA ARG A 60 -25.21 -31.27 -6.05
C ARG A 60 -24.11 -30.43 -5.40
N SER A 61 -22.86 -30.82 -5.56
CA SER A 61 -21.70 -30.13 -4.98
C SER A 61 -20.48 -30.28 -5.86
N ILE A 62 -19.57 -29.37 -5.73
CA ILE A 62 -18.25 -29.44 -6.32
C ILE A 62 -17.23 -29.54 -5.19
N HIS A 63 -16.19 -30.32 -5.39
CA HIS A 63 -15.10 -30.49 -4.44
C HIS A 63 -13.78 -30.39 -5.18
N LEU A 64 -12.79 -29.79 -4.55
CA LEU A 64 -11.45 -29.74 -5.11
C LEU A 64 -10.87 -31.15 -5.29
N THR A 65 -10.17 -31.37 -6.40
CA THR A 65 -9.29 -32.53 -6.55
C THR A 65 -8.05 -32.34 -5.67
N PRO A 66 -7.24 -33.37 -5.41
CA PRO A 66 -5.97 -33.20 -4.69
C PRO A 66 -5.02 -32.19 -5.35
N ARG A 67 -5.07 -32.07 -6.70
CA ARG A 67 -4.33 -31.04 -7.44
C ARG A 67 -4.99 -29.66 -7.31
N GLY A 68 -6.32 -29.63 -7.31
CA GLY A 68 -7.10 -28.41 -7.07
C GLY A 68 -6.84 -27.85 -5.68
N GLN A 69 -6.76 -28.71 -4.66
CA GLN A 69 -6.47 -28.27 -3.29
C GLN A 69 -5.07 -27.64 -3.19
N ARG A 70 -4.04 -28.31 -3.70
CA ARG A 70 -2.68 -27.73 -3.71
C ARG A 70 -2.63 -26.41 -4.45
N PHE A 71 -3.27 -26.33 -5.62
CA PHE A 71 -3.33 -25.09 -6.39
C PHE A 71 -4.08 -23.98 -5.63
N PHE A 72 -5.14 -24.31 -4.89
CA PHE A 72 -5.86 -23.37 -4.06
C PHE A 72 -5.00 -22.84 -2.92
N ASP A 73 -4.30 -23.71 -2.22
CA ASP A 73 -3.41 -23.37 -1.10
C ASP A 73 -2.25 -22.45 -1.58
N ASP A 74 -1.73 -22.68 -2.79
CA ASP A 74 -0.64 -21.89 -3.38
C ASP A 74 -1.12 -20.53 -3.90
N ILE A 75 -2.31 -20.45 -4.52
CA ILE A 75 -2.78 -19.24 -5.18
C ILE A 75 -3.46 -18.24 -4.22
N LEU A 76 -4.09 -18.73 -3.16
CA LEU A 76 -4.83 -17.89 -2.22
C LEU A 76 -3.96 -16.79 -1.61
N PRO A 77 -2.78 -17.05 -1.05
CA PRO A 77 -1.94 -16.00 -0.48
C PRO A 77 -1.47 -14.99 -1.53
N LEU A 78 -1.30 -15.38 -2.80
CA LEU A 78 -0.92 -14.46 -3.88
C LEU A 78 -2.09 -13.53 -4.26
N LEU A 79 -3.32 -14.04 -4.29
CA LEU A 79 -4.50 -13.21 -4.52
C LEU A 79 -4.74 -12.24 -3.36
N ASP A 80 -4.49 -12.65 -2.13
CA ASP A 80 -4.61 -11.79 -0.96
C ASP A 80 -3.56 -10.68 -0.95
N GLN A 81 -2.32 -10.98 -1.34
CA GLN A 81 -1.27 -9.97 -1.53
C GLN A 81 -1.67 -8.96 -2.63
N LEU A 82 -2.21 -9.44 -3.75
CA LEU A 82 -2.66 -8.56 -4.82
C LEU A 82 -3.83 -7.65 -4.38
N ARG A 83 -4.76 -8.17 -3.57
CA ARG A 83 -5.84 -7.38 -2.96
C ARG A 83 -5.29 -6.30 -2.03
N ALA A 84 -4.36 -6.65 -1.15
CA ALA A 84 -3.73 -5.71 -0.23
C ALA A 84 -3.00 -4.59 -0.96
N LEU A 85 -2.21 -4.92 -2.00
CA LEU A 85 -1.55 -3.90 -2.83
C LEU A 85 -2.56 -2.97 -3.53
N SER A 86 -3.63 -3.55 -4.08
CA SER A 86 -4.67 -2.76 -4.75
C SER A 86 -5.41 -1.85 -3.76
N GLN A 87 -5.66 -2.33 -2.55
CA GLN A 87 -6.32 -1.57 -1.49
C GLN A 87 -5.44 -0.42 -1.00
N ASN A 88 -4.15 -0.67 -0.77
CA ASN A 88 -3.20 0.37 -0.38
C ASN A 88 -3.11 1.49 -1.42
N LEU A 89 -3.10 1.14 -2.72
CA LEU A 89 -3.11 2.14 -3.80
C LEU A 89 -4.42 2.95 -3.84
N LEU A 90 -5.57 2.30 -3.61
CA LEU A 90 -6.86 2.99 -3.55
C LEU A 90 -6.94 3.89 -2.30
N GLU A 91 -6.46 3.43 -1.17
CA GLU A 91 -6.41 4.22 0.07
C GLU A 91 -5.45 5.40 -0.06
N ALA A 92 -4.30 5.22 -0.69
CA ALA A 92 -3.36 6.31 -1.00
C ALA A 92 -3.98 7.38 -1.94
N THR A 93 -4.85 6.96 -2.88
CA THR A 93 -5.57 7.88 -3.78
C THR A 93 -6.80 8.53 -3.14
N LEU A 94 -7.43 7.86 -2.16
CA LEU A 94 -8.61 8.38 -1.45
C LEU A 94 -8.24 9.19 -0.20
N ASN A 95 -7.13 8.88 0.42
CA ASN A 95 -6.54 9.70 1.46
C ASN A 95 -5.77 10.84 0.78
N ASN A 96 -6.32 12.05 0.82
CA ASN A 96 -5.57 13.29 0.60
C ASN A 96 -4.52 13.43 1.73
N ALA A 97 -3.65 12.43 1.88
CA ALA A 97 -2.56 12.47 2.83
C ALA A 97 -1.41 13.26 2.20
N VAL A 98 -0.93 14.23 2.91
CA VAL A 98 0.27 14.99 2.54
C VAL A 98 1.43 14.45 3.37
N THR A 99 2.45 13.94 2.70
CA THR A 99 3.68 13.50 3.36
C THR A 99 4.63 14.68 3.49
N ILE A 100 4.92 15.06 4.73
CA ILE A 100 5.86 16.13 5.06
C ILE A 100 7.11 15.51 5.66
N ALA A 101 8.27 15.72 5.06
CA ALA A 101 9.55 15.32 5.61
C ALA A 101 10.26 16.51 6.27
N ALA A 102 10.94 16.24 7.37
CA ALA A 102 11.73 17.25 8.07
C ALA A 102 12.80 16.58 8.94
N THR A 103 13.84 17.35 9.32
CA THR A 103 14.79 16.90 10.33
C THR A 103 14.10 16.60 11.67
N ASN A 104 14.69 15.72 12.46
CA ASN A 104 14.10 15.29 13.74
C ASN A 104 13.73 16.47 14.66
N SER A 105 14.58 17.49 14.72
CA SER A 105 14.34 18.68 15.54
C SER A 105 13.19 19.54 14.99
N VAL A 106 13.10 19.73 13.68
CA VAL A 106 12.02 20.50 13.04
C VAL A 106 10.69 19.77 13.14
N ALA A 107 10.67 18.46 12.88
CA ALA A 107 9.49 17.64 13.02
C ALA A 107 8.93 17.70 14.45
N GLY A 108 9.76 17.40 15.46
CA GLY A 108 9.35 17.31 16.85
C GLY A 108 9.08 18.65 17.53
N LEU A 109 9.93 19.65 17.32
CA LEU A 109 9.88 20.91 18.07
C LEU A 109 9.10 22.03 17.35
N TYR A 110 9.01 21.97 16.03
CA TYR A 110 8.33 23.01 15.26
C TYR A 110 7.01 22.54 14.66
N LEU A 111 6.96 21.41 13.95
CA LEU A 111 5.77 20.95 13.25
C LEU A 111 4.73 20.35 14.20
N MET A 112 5.10 19.34 14.97
CA MET A 112 4.18 18.60 15.84
C MET A 112 3.34 19.52 16.76
N PRO A 113 3.90 20.55 17.41
CA PRO A 113 3.09 21.46 18.24
C PRO A 113 2.10 22.32 17.45
N LYS A 114 2.29 22.49 16.12
CA LYS A 114 1.45 23.33 15.27
C LYS A 114 0.32 22.56 14.58
N LEU A 115 0.45 21.25 14.40
CA LEU A 115 -0.54 20.42 13.71
C LEU A 115 -1.95 20.49 14.31
N PRO A 116 -2.15 20.47 15.65
CA PRO A 116 -3.49 20.59 16.22
C PRO A 116 -4.18 21.90 15.85
N ARG A 117 -3.43 23.02 15.81
CA ARG A 117 -3.96 24.32 15.42
C ARG A 117 -4.26 24.37 13.92
N PHE A 118 -3.43 23.76 13.10
CA PHE A 118 -3.66 23.65 11.66
C PHE A 118 -4.96 22.87 11.37
N ASN A 119 -5.14 21.70 11.97
CA ASN A 119 -6.34 20.89 11.80
C ASN A 119 -7.63 21.55 12.33
N ALA A 120 -7.51 22.49 13.27
CA ALA A 120 -8.66 23.25 13.76
C ALA A 120 -9.07 24.42 12.84
N LEU A 121 -8.17 24.90 11.98
CA LEU A 121 -8.38 26.05 11.11
C LEU A 121 -8.74 25.68 9.67
N TYR A 122 -8.37 24.50 9.22
CA TYR A 122 -8.53 24.05 7.84
C TYR A 122 -9.31 22.73 7.78
N GLU A 123 -9.81 22.38 6.60
CA GLU A 123 -10.41 21.07 6.38
C GLU A 123 -9.43 19.94 6.76
N PRO A 124 -9.92 18.84 7.34
CA PRO A 124 -9.06 17.77 7.78
C PRO A 124 -8.22 17.20 6.63
N VAL A 125 -6.92 17.37 6.72
CA VAL A 125 -5.94 16.75 5.83
C VAL A 125 -5.18 15.71 6.63
N ASN A 126 -5.08 14.50 6.11
CA ASN A 126 -4.22 13.49 6.70
C ASN A 126 -2.76 13.89 6.45
N ILE A 127 -1.98 14.04 7.51
CA ILE A 127 -0.56 14.39 7.42
C ILE A 127 0.27 13.20 7.88
N ASN A 128 1.10 12.71 6.97
CA ASN A 128 2.16 11.78 7.29
C ASN A 128 3.43 12.59 7.58
N LEU A 129 3.99 12.45 8.76
CA LEU A 129 5.23 13.14 9.11
C LEU A 129 6.40 12.17 9.08
N LEU A 130 7.28 12.34 8.11
CA LEU A 130 8.56 11.66 8.01
C LEU A 130 9.62 12.49 8.74
N SER A 131 10.37 11.85 9.63
CA SER A 131 11.40 12.51 10.42
C SER A 131 12.74 11.82 10.17
N SER A 132 13.66 12.51 9.53
CA SER A 132 15.01 12.02 9.25
C SER A 132 16.01 13.16 9.23
N ASP A 133 17.24 12.90 9.69
CA ASP A 133 18.36 13.83 9.58
C ASP A 133 19.20 13.56 8.31
N ASP A 134 18.74 12.65 7.44
CA ASP A 134 19.29 12.38 6.12
C ASP A 134 18.49 13.13 5.05
N ASP A 135 19.16 14.02 4.32
CA ASP A 135 18.53 14.84 3.28
C ASP A 135 18.00 13.98 2.11
N ASP A 136 18.64 12.86 1.78
CA ASP A 136 18.22 11.98 0.68
C ASP A 136 16.89 11.29 1.04
N GLU A 137 16.70 10.89 2.31
CA GLU A 137 15.42 10.35 2.77
C GLU A 137 14.31 11.41 2.78
N CYS A 138 14.65 12.66 3.10
CA CYS A 138 13.72 13.77 3.06
C CYS A 138 13.33 14.22 1.64
N LEU A 139 14.11 13.84 0.63
CA LEU A 139 13.89 14.14 -0.79
C LEU A 139 13.40 12.93 -1.59
N ALA A 140 12.90 11.90 -0.94
CA ALA A 140 12.37 10.71 -1.58
C ALA A 140 11.13 11.02 -2.45
N GLU A 141 10.87 10.21 -3.48
CA GLU A 141 9.79 10.42 -4.47
C GLU A 141 8.37 10.41 -3.86
N ASP A 142 8.19 9.81 -2.70
CA ASP A 142 6.91 9.72 -1.98
C ASP A 142 6.69 10.86 -0.96
N VAL A 143 7.56 11.87 -0.94
CA VAL A 143 7.44 13.06 -0.11
C VAL A 143 6.87 14.22 -0.91
N ASP A 144 5.75 14.80 -0.43
CA ASP A 144 5.09 15.94 -1.08
C ASP A 144 5.72 17.28 -0.72
N LEU A 145 6.12 17.43 0.55
CA LEU A 145 6.74 18.64 1.08
C LEU A 145 7.93 18.27 1.96
N THR A 146 9.03 19.00 1.83
CA THR A 146 10.18 18.81 2.71
C THR A 146 10.64 20.10 3.34
N ILE A 147 11.05 20.06 4.61
CA ILE A 147 11.64 21.21 5.32
C ILE A 147 13.08 20.86 5.62
N LEU A 148 13.97 21.44 4.85
CA LEU A 148 15.41 21.25 4.94
C LEU A 148 16.13 22.53 5.34
N ARG A 149 17.28 22.34 5.96
CA ARG A 149 18.24 23.39 6.19
C ARG A 149 19.13 23.55 4.95
N GLY A 150 19.24 24.76 4.43
CA GLY A 150 20.10 25.00 3.27
C GLY A 150 19.97 26.41 2.71
N ASN A 151 20.50 26.58 1.52
CA ASN A 151 20.53 27.86 0.80
C ASN A 151 19.36 28.05 -0.18
N GLY A 152 18.37 27.15 -0.19
CA GLY A 152 17.20 27.21 -1.05
C GLY A 152 17.41 26.69 -2.48
N HIS A 153 18.48 25.94 -2.73
CA HIS A 153 18.76 25.40 -4.06
C HIS A 153 18.89 23.88 -4.03
N TRP A 154 17.83 23.18 -4.44
CA TRP A 154 17.81 21.74 -4.65
C TRP A 154 17.36 21.46 -6.07
N SER A 155 18.10 20.67 -6.81
CA SER A 155 17.81 20.34 -8.21
C SER A 155 16.44 19.60 -8.31
N GLY A 156 15.55 20.13 -9.14
CA GLY A 156 14.21 19.53 -9.34
C GLY A 156 13.13 19.99 -8.35
N TYR A 157 13.48 20.87 -7.39
CA TYR A 157 12.55 21.34 -6.36
C TYR A 157 12.35 22.86 -6.41
N SER A 158 11.16 23.32 -6.04
CA SER A 158 10.88 24.73 -5.76
C SER A 158 10.98 24.95 -4.25
N ALA A 159 11.76 25.95 -3.82
CA ALA A 159 11.98 26.21 -2.41
C ALA A 159 11.53 27.61 -2.01
N GLU A 160 10.88 27.70 -0.85
CA GLU A 160 10.50 28.93 -0.19
C GLU A 160 11.16 29.02 1.19
N LEU A 161 11.61 30.23 1.58
CA LEU A 161 12.18 30.45 2.90
C LEU A 161 11.07 30.38 3.96
N LEU A 162 11.12 29.38 4.83
CA LEU A 162 10.15 29.22 5.92
C LEU A 162 10.51 30.11 7.13
N PHE A 163 11.76 30.08 7.57
CA PHE A 163 12.32 30.94 8.63
C PHE A 163 13.85 30.95 8.60
N GLY A 164 14.45 31.97 9.21
CA GLY A 164 15.88 32.01 9.43
C GLY A 164 16.28 31.29 10.71
N GLU A 165 17.48 30.71 10.73
CA GLU A 165 18.03 30.01 11.88
C GLU A 165 19.26 30.72 12.42
N THR A 166 19.38 30.81 13.74
CA THR A 166 20.58 31.29 14.43
C THR A 166 21.06 30.22 15.38
N ILE A 167 22.31 29.76 15.21
CA ILE A 167 22.92 28.76 16.05
C ILE A 167 23.91 29.44 16.99
N PHE A 168 23.79 29.14 18.28
CA PHE A 168 24.76 29.58 19.27
C PHE A 168 25.04 28.47 20.30
N PRO A 169 26.25 28.36 20.82
CA PRO A 169 26.58 27.36 21.82
C PRO A 169 25.88 27.70 23.14
N VAL A 170 25.39 26.67 23.83
CA VAL A 170 24.78 26.78 25.14
C VAL A 170 25.42 25.80 26.11
N CYS A 171 25.45 26.15 27.38
CA CYS A 171 25.88 25.25 28.42
C CYS A 171 25.00 25.45 29.68
N SER A 172 25.07 24.49 30.62
CA SER A 172 24.39 24.68 31.91
C SER A 172 25.10 25.78 32.73
N PRO A 173 24.36 26.50 33.59
CA PRO A 173 24.95 27.47 34.52
C PRO A 173 26.06 26.86 35.39
N GLU A 174 25.89 25.60 35.81
CA GLU A 174 26.87 24.88 36.60
C GLU A 174 28.17 24.64 35.84
N PHE A 175 28.10 24.31 34.53
CA PHE A 175 29.27 24.16 33.68
C PHE A 175 30.03 25.48 33.53
N LEU A 176 29.33 26.59 33.32
CA LEU A 176 29.89 27.90 33.19
C LEU A 176 30.60 28.35 34.48
N CYS A 177 30.03 28.05 35.66
CA CYS A 177 30.66 28.36 36.93
C CYS A 177 31.98 27.59 37.19
N LYS A 178 32.05 26.35 36.65
CA LYS A 178 33.24 25.50 36.82
C LYS A 178 34.34 25.75 35.76
N ASN A 179 33.96 26.40 34.63
CA ASN A 179 34.84 26.66 33.49
C ASN A 179 34.64 28.10 33.00
N PRO A 180 35.10 29.10 33.77
CA PRO A 180 34.90 30.52 33.43
C PRO A 180 35.71 30.96 32.20
#